data_f462e814ed75b51d65f1ccb1af98bb3b
#
_entry.id   f462e814ed75b51d65f1ccb1af98bb3b
#
_cell.length_a   1.000
_cell.length_b   1.000
_cell.length_c   1.000
_cell.angle_alpha   90.00
_cell.angle_beta   90.00
_cell.angle_gamma   90.00
#
_symmetry.space_group_name_H-M   'P 1'
#
loop_
_entity.id
_entity.type
_entity.pdbx_description
1 polymer ?
#
loop_
_entity_poly.entity_id
_entity_poly.type
_entity_poly.pdbx_seq_one_letter_code
_entity_poly.pdbx_strand_id
1 'polypeptide(L)'
;EIINYKNASWMPPRLGFFLQTGADAKSLHAYNSYPPNDQPVSPILLNPGSSPRLLRAFLDFKGDYKQRLTHIIGVGDPSGVHYAYDLKAGNIACVWRGEFVDATPMWHDRGDGSFKPLGSPLFLFNNQPLAFLASANEAFPVITREAEVAPGEYRSRGYTMDESGRPIFKATYRGLEVEDRIYPKDNAIVHEVAIKNPENKTGLYYKVAEGKAISKNPNGYYTIDDKSYYIKISGAPQIRESKGVQELIIPVSGSFSYTIIW
;
A
#
# COMPACT_ATOMS: atom_id res chain seq x y z
N GLU A 1 17.08 48.63 -9.89
CA GLU A 1 17.24 47.97 -8.59
C GLU A 1 17.56 46.50 -8.80
N ILE A 2 18.65 46.03 -8.26
CA ILE A 2 19.04 44.62 -8.39
C ILE A 2 18.44 43.90 -7.21
N ILE A 3 17.46 43.05 -7.46
CA ILE A 3 16.90 42.16 -6.43
C ILE A 3 17.88 40.97 -6.27
N ASN A 4 18.59 40.95 -5.18
CA ASN A 4 19.53 39.90 -4.89
C ASN A 4 18.87 38.77 -4.06
N TYR A 5 18.56 37.68 -4.72
CA TYR A 5 18.05 36.49 -4.07
C TYR A 5 19.22 35.61 -3.59
N LYS A 6 19.79 35.92 -2.45
CA LYS A 6 20.90 35.12 -1.89
C LYS A 6 20.61 33.63 -1.71
N ASN A 7 19.35 33.23 -1.75
CA ASN A 7 18.91 31.85 -1.59
C ASN A 7 18.06 31.37 -2.79
N ALA A 8 18.42 31.79 -3.98
CA ALA A 8 17.67 31.50 -5.20
C ALA A 8 17.64 30.00 -5.60
N SER A 9 18.42 29.16 -4.94
CA SER A 9 18.47 27.72 -5.24
C SER A 9 17.14 26.96 -5.08
N TRP A 10 16.21 27.53 -4.33
CA TRP A 10 14.85 27.00 -4.18
C TRP A 10 13.83 27.64 -5.13
N MET A 11 14.23 28.68 -5.84
CA MET A 11 13.32 29.36 -6.78
C MET A 11 13.31 28.65 -8.12
N PRO A 12 12.15 28.53 -8.76
CA PRO A 12 12.10 28.07 -10.14
C PRO A 12 13.03 28.91 -11.01
N PRO A 13 13.77 28.33 -11.94
CA PRO A 13 14.69 29.08 -12.82
C PRO A 13 14.04 30.27 -13.55
N ARG A 14 12.76 30.18 -13.83
CA ARG A 14 11.94 31.20 -14.47
C ARG A 14 11.70 32.44 -13.60
N LEU A 15 11.99 32.44 -12.33
CA LEU A 15 11.93 33.59 -11.42
C LEU A 15 13.33 34.17 -11.15
N GLY A 16 14.32 33.70 -11.87
CA GLY A 16 15.68 34.13 -11.71
C GLY A 16 15.84 35.62 -11.92
N PHE A 17 16.63 36.22 -12.50
CA PHE A 17 17.25 37.48 -12.53
C PHE A 17 16.44 38.52 -13.27
N PHE A 18 15.89 39.46 -12.55
CA PHE A 18 15.37 40.70 -13.14
C PHE A 18 16.39 41.81 -13.00
N LEU A 19 17.00 42.13 -14.07
CA LEU A 19 17.77 43.37 -14.18
C LEU A 19 16.80 44.51 -14.51
N GLN A 20 16.65 45.35 -13.57
CA GLN A 20 15.70 46.41 -13.63
C GLN A 20 16.32 47.77 -13.86
N THR A 21 17.07 47.94 -14.83
CA THR A 21 17.53 49.29 -15.20
C THR A 21 16.89 49.68 -16.51
N GLY A 22 15.81 50.45 -16.46
CA GLY A 22 15.19 51.03 -17.63
C GLY A 22 14.50 50.03 -18.57
N ALA A 23 14.25 48.81 -18.14
CA ALA A 23 13.49 47.84 -18.91
C ALA A 23 12.00 48.13 -18.85
N ASP A 24 11.36 48.19 -20.00
CA ASP A 24 9.92 48.30 -20.09
C ASP A 24 9.21 46.97 -19.77
N ALA A 25 7.90 47.04 -19.61
CA ALA A 25 7.10 45.86 -19.29
C ALA A 25 7.17 44.74 -20.37
N LYS A 26 7.55 45.07 -21.61
CA LYS A 26 7.70 44.09 -22.70
C LYS A 26 8.99 43.32 -22.59
N SER A 27 10.07 43.94 -22.13
CA SER A 27 11.31 43.22 -21.87
C SER A 27 11.23 42.26 -20.67
N LEU A 28 10.38 42.55 -19.72
CA LEU A 28 10.10 41.62 -18.61
C LEU A 28 9.31 40.39 -19.05
N HIS A 29 8.46 40.49 -20.05
CA HIS A 29 7.73 39.35 -20.59
C HIS A 29 8.62 38.30 -21.21
N ALA A 30 9.74 38.68 -21.78
CA ALA A 30 10.66 37.69 -22.37
C ALA A 30 11.30 36.73 -21.36
N TYR A 31 11.40 37.15 -20.10
CA TYR A 31 11.96 36.31 -19.04
C TYR A 31 10.98 35.33 -18.41
N ASN A 32 9.69 35.55 -18.58
CA ASN A 32 8.65 34.65 -18.09
C ASN A 32 8.25 33.57 -19.10
N SER A 33 8.76 33.68 -20.33
CA SER A 33 8.51 32.70 -21.37
C SER A 33 9.59 31.59 -21.39
N TYR A 34 9.71 30.85 -20.34
CA TYR A 34 10.10 29.44 -20.55
C TYR A 34 8.95 28.84 -21.35
N PRO A 35 9.22 28.28 -22.55
CA PRO A 35 8.21 27.47 -23.19
C PRO A 35 7.80 26.41 -22.17
N PRO A 36 6.50 26.16 -21.98
CA PRO A 36 6.09 25.01 -21.20
C PRO A 36 6.89 23.84 -21.72
N ASN A 37 7.44 23.03 -20.84
CA ASN A 37 8.13 21.82 -21.25
C ASN A 37 7.03 20.85 -21.73
N ASP A 38 6.47 21.13 -22.91
CA ASP A 38 5.41 20.35 -23.55
C ASP A 38 5.94 19.01 -24.12
N GLN A 39 7.20 18.71 -23.84
CA GLN A 39 7.74 17.39 -24.19
C GLN A 39 7.00 16.35 -23.36
N PRO A 40 6.38 15.39 -24.01
CA PRO A 40 5.72 14.30 -23.30
C PRO A 40 6.75 13.59 -22.40
N VAL A 41 6.42 13.47 -21.15
CA VAL A 41 7.25 12.79 -20.18
C VAL A 41 7.30 11.31 -20.56
N SER A 42 8.48 10.80 -20.85
CA SER A 42 8.65 9.36 -21.03
C SER A 42 8.35 8.65 -19.72
N PRO A 43 7.42 7.70 -19.70
CA PRO A 43 7.05 7.02 -18.48
C PRO A 43 8.21 6.17 -17.93
N ILE A 44 8.36 6.16 -16.62
CA ILE A 44 9.36 5.34 -15.92
C ILE A 44 8.66 4.06 -15.47
N LEU A 45 8.64 3.09 -16.37
CA LEU A 45 7.98 1.80 -16.15
C LEU A 45 8.96 0.80 -15.51
N LEU A 46 8.53 0.14 -14.45
CA LEU A 46 9.30 -0.89 -13.78
C LEU A 46 8.58 -2.22 -13.89
N ASN A 47 9.33 -3.24 -14.27
CA ASN A 47 8.88 -4.62 -14.27
C ASN A 47 9.86 -5.51 -13.51
N PRO A 48 9.44 -6.63 -12.93
CA PRO A 48 10.35 -7.65 -12.41
C PRO A 48 11.12 -8.28 -13.58
N GLY A 49 12.35 -8.73 -13.29
CA GLY A 49 13.11 -9.58 -14.21
C GLY A 49 12.78 -11.06 -13.96
N SER A 50 13.84 -11.88 -13.86
CA SER A 50 13.73 -13.31 -13.50
C SER A 50 13.45 -13.54 -11.99
N SER A 51 13.55 -12.51 -11.19
CA SER A 51 13.30 -12.52 -9.74
C SER A 51 12.33 -11.41 -9.33
N PRO A 52 11.68 -11.51 -8.18
CA PRO A 52 10.81 -10.47 -7.67
C PRO A 52 11.53 -9.12 -7.52
N ARG A 53 10.81 -8.05 -7.80
CA ARG A 53 11.29 -6.68 -7.65
C ARG A 53 10.51 -5.97 -6.54
N LEU A 54 11.25 -5.34 -5.63
CA LEU A 54 10.66 -4.59 -4.54
C LEU A 54 10.85 -3.09 -4.78
N LEU A 55 9.78 -2.33 -4.51
CA LEU A 55 9.81 -0.86 -4.58
C LEU A 55 9.21 -0.28 -3.30
N ARG A 56 10.02 0.44 -2.54
CA ARG A 56 9.54 1.22 -1.40
C ARG A 56 9.03 2.58 -1.89
N ALA A 57 7.77 2.88 -1.63
CA ALA A 57 7.13 4.07 -2.17
C ALA A 57 5.87 4.45 -1.38
N PHE A 58 5.20 5.50 -1.83
CA PHE A 58 3.84 5.83 -1.43
C PHE A 58 2.82 5.22 -2.39
N LEU A 59 1.61 5.02 -1.90
CA LEU A 59 0.47 4.56 -2.70
C LEU A 59 -0.76 5.36 -2.32
N ASP A 60 -1.41 5.97 -3.28
CA ASP A 60 -2.70 6.62 -3.07
C ASP A 60 -3.80 5.54 -3.11
N PHE A 61 -4.36 5.24 -1.93
CA PHE A 61 -5.35 4.18 -1.79
C PHE A 61 -6.61 4.51 -2.61
N LYS A 62 -6.98 3.61 -3.52
CA LYS A 62 -8.06 3.83 -4.51
C LYS A 62 -7.87 5.09 -5.36
N GLY A 63 -6.63 5.56 -5.54
CA GLY A 63 -6.32 6.77 -6.27
C GLY A 63 -6.60 8.08 -5.50
N ASP A 64 -6.94 8.01 -4.23
CA ASP A 64 -7.23 9.18 -3.40
C ASP A 64 -5.98 9.62 -2.62
N TYR A 65 -5.42 10.78 -3.00
CA TYR A 65 -4.28 11.38 -2.32
C TYR A 65 -4.51 11.64 -0.83
N LYS A 66 -5.75 11.88 -0.40
CA LYS A 66 -6.09 12.07 1.03
C LYS A 66 -5.92 10.78 1.84
N GLN A 67 -5.93 9.64 1.16
CA GLN A 67 -5.72 8.31 1.74
C GLN A 67 -4.34 7.74 1.36
N ARG A 68 -3.32 8.59 1.24
CA ARG A 68 -1.97 8.18 0.87
C ARG A 68 -1.34 7.30 1.95
N LEU A 69 -0.95 6.09 1.56
CA LEU A 69 -0.20 5.14 2.37
C LEU A 69 1.30 5.39 2.17
N THR A 70 2.02 5.68 3.24
CA THR A 70 3.41 6.17 3.17
C THR A 70 4.48 5.12 3.45
N HIS A 71 4.09 3.90 3.79
CA HIS A 71 5.01 2.82 4.15
C HIS A 71 4.79 1.57 3.29
N ILE A 72 4.61 1.77 1.99
CA ILE A 72 4.33 0.69 1.05
C ILE A 72 5.61 0.03 0.54
N ILE A 73 5.56 -1.28 0.45
CA ILE A 73 6.43 -2.09 -0.39
C ILE A 73 5.59 -2.65 -1.54
N GLY A 74 5.80 -2.14 -2.74
CA GLY A 74 5.31 -2.76 -3.96
C GLY A 74 6.16 -3.99 -4.28
N VAL A 75 5.53 -5.11 -4.54
CA VAL A 75 6.21 -6.36 -4.90
C VAL A 75 5.75 -6.81 -6.28
N GLY A 76 6.66 -6.69 -7.25
CA GLY A 76 6.49 -7.20 -8.60
C GLY A 76 7.02 -8.63 -8.68
N ASP A 77 6.16 -9.59 -8.98
CA ASP A 77 6.57 -11.00 -9.15
C ASP A 77 6.69 -11.34 -10.64
N PRO A 78 7.68 -12.16 -11.04
CA PRO A 78 7.85 -12.60 -12.41
C PRO A 78 6.64 -13.31 -13.04
N SER A 79 5.74 -13.84 -12.22
CA SER A 79 4.48 -14.44 -12.68
C SER A 79 3.48 -13.45 -13.27
N GLY A 80 3.74 -12.14 -13.16
CA GLY A 80 2.80 -11.08 -13.55
C GLY A 80 1.65 -10.85 -12.54
N VAL A 81 1.77 -11.40 -11.34
CA VAL A 81 0.83 -11.17 -10.23
C VAL A 81 1.56 -10.38 -9.14
N HIS A 82 1.07 -9.19 -8.84
CA HIS A 82 1.75 -8.21 -8.01
C HIS A 82 0.90 -7.80 -6.82
N TYR A 83 1.54 -7.24 -5.81
CA TYR A 83 0.84 -6.70 -4.64
C TYR A 83 1.58 -5.51 -4.01
N ALA A 84 0.86 -4.73 -3.24
CA ALA A 84 1.40 -3.69 -2.39
C ALA A 84 1.10 -4.00 -0.92
N TYR A 85 2.16 -4.05 -0.10
CA TYR A 85 2.08 -4.32 1.33
C TYR A 85 2.35 -3.06 2.14
N ASP A 86 1.47 -2.71 3.06
CA ASP A 86 1.65 -1.60 3.98
C ASP A 86 2.36 -2.06 5.25
N LEU A 87 3.62 -1.66 5.40
CA LEU A 87 4.42 -1.96 6.60
C LEU A 87 3.85 -1.34 7.88
N LYS A 88 3.09 -0.25 7.79
CA LYS A 88 2.53 0.43 8.95
C LYS A 88 1.30 -0.29 9.49
N ALA A 89 0.44 -0.75 8.60
CA ALA A 89 -0.78 -1.46 8.96
C ALA A 89 -0.58 -2.98 9.06
N GLY A 90 0.42 -3.53 8.37
CA GLY A 90 0.65 -4.98 8.31
C GLY A 90 -0.38 -5.69 7.43
N ASN A 91 -0.71 -5.12 6.27
CA ASN A 91 -1.70 -5.69 5.37
C ASN A 91 -1.32 -5.58 3.89
N ILE A 92 -2.00 -6.36 3.07
CA ILE A 92 -1.99 -6.19 1.62
C ILE A 92 -2.98 -5.08 1.28
N ALA A 93 -2.50 -3.93 0.80
CA ALA A 93 -3.35 -2.80 0.44
C ALA A 93 -4.06 -3.00 -0.90
N CYS A 94 -3.35 -3.54 -1.90
CA CYS A 94 -3.93 -3.91 -3.19
C CYS A 94 -3.15 -5.04 -3.87
N VAL A 95 -3.81 -5.68 -4.84
CA VAL A 95 -3.26 -6.72 -5.72
C VAL A 95 -3.61 -6.40 -7.16
N TRP A 96 -2.76 -6.78 -8.13
CA TRP A 96 -3.05 -6.59 -9.56
C TRP A 96 -2.29 -7.60 -10.42
N ARG A 97 -2.69 -7.68 -11.70
CA ARG A 97 -2.04 -8.51 -12.72
C ARG A 97 -1.57 -7.65 -13.88
N GLY A 98 -0.58 -8.15 -14.61
CA GLY A 98 -0.04 -7.54 -15.80
C GLY A 98 1.35 -6.96 -15.59
N GLU A 99 1.58 -5.73 -16.02
CA GLU A 99 2.83 -5.02 -15.77
C GLU A 99 2.88 -4.48 -14.33
N PHE A 100 4.10 -4.23 -13.84
CA PHE A 100 4.26 -3.94 -12.43
C PHE A 100 3.81 -2.52 -12.09
N VAL A 101 4.65 -1.51 -12.30
CA VAL A 101 4.33 -0.15 -11.88
C VAL A 101 4.86 0.92 -12.81
N ASP A 102 4.15 2.05 -12.87
CA ASP A 102 4.64 3.33 -13.32
C ASP A 102 5.20 4.12 -12.13
N ALA A 103 6.51 4.31 -12.13
CA ALA A 103 7.25 5.09 -11.14
C ALA A 103 7.47 6.56 -11.56
N THR A 104 6.86 7.00 -12.65
CA THR A 104 6.96 8.38 -13.13
C THR A 104 6.60 9.40 -12.04
N PRO A 105 5.50 9.23 -11.26
CA PRO A 105 5.19 10.18 -10.19
C PRO A 105 6.26 10.24 -9.10
N MET A 106 7.02 9.16 -8.91
CA MET A 106 8.06 9.06 -7.90
C MET A 106 9.35 9.77 -8.31
N TRP A 107 9.76 9.62 -9.56
CA TRP A 107 11.11 9.96 -10.01
C TRP A 107 11.16 11.03 -11.10
N HIS A 108 10.04 11.41 -11.69
CA HIS A 108 10.03 12.50 -12.65
C HIS A 108 10.03 13.84 -11.93
N ASP A 109 10.90 14.73 -12.37
CA ASP A 109 11.09 16.06 -11.82
C ASP A 109 11.37 16.04 -10.30
N ARG A 110 10.60 16.74 -9.50
CA ARG A 110 10.73 16.75 -8.05
C ARG A 110 10.22 15.45 -7.40
N GLY A 111 9.33 14.77 -8.11
CA GLY A 111 8.69 13.55 -7.63
C GLY A 111 7.77 13.74 -6.41
N ASP A 112 6.83 12.86 -6.22
CA ASP A 112 5.96 12.87 -5.03
C ASP A 112 6.12 11.60 -4.18
N GLY A 113 7.01 10.70 -4.60
CA GLY A 113 7.31 9.44 -3.92
C GLY A 113 6.30 8.33 -4.14
N SER A 114 5.26 8.53 -4.97
CA SER A 114 4.26 7.52 -5.23
C SER A 114 4.52 6.74 -6.53
N PHE A 115 3.90 5.56 -6.62
CA PHE A 115 3.80 4.80 -7.86
C PHE A 115 2.34 4.51 -8.22
N LYS A 116 2.12 4.14 -9.48
CA LYS A 116 0.83 3.67 -9.97
C LYS A 116 0.95 2.21 -10.43
N PRO A 117 0.10 1.29 -9.95
CA PRO A 117 -0.01 -0.05 -10.55
C PRO A 117 -0.34 0.04 -12.03
N LEU A 118 0.31 -0.77 -12.87
CA LEU A 118 0.09 -0.81 -14.33
C LEU A 118 -0.93 -1.87 -14.75
N GLY A 119 -1.83 -2.23 -13.91
CA GLY A 119 -2.95 -3.11 -14.21
C GLY A 119 -4.24 -2.52 -13.68
N SER A 120 -5.25 -3.37 -13.53
CA SER A 120 -6.48 -3.03 -12.80
C SER A 120 -6.30 -3.43 -11.33
N PRO A 121 -5.88 -2.53 -10.44
CA PRO A 121 -5.63 -2.88 -9.05
C PRO A 121 -6.93 -3.14 -8.32
N LEU A 122 -7.00 -4.27 -7.64
CA LEU A 122 -8.00 -4.55 -6.63
C LEU A 122 -7.51 -4.02 -5.29
N PHE A 123 -8.09 -2.95 -4.80
CA PHE A 123 -7.84 -2.43 -3.45
C PHE A 123 -8.65 -3.21 -2.43
N LEU A 124 -8.00 -3.68 -1.38
CA LEU A 124 -8.63 -4.47 -0.32
C LEU A 124 -9.13 -3.56 0.81
N PHE A 125 -8.27 -3.26 1.77
CA PHE A 125 -8.54 -2.32 2.87
C PHE A 125 -7.23 -1.68 3.34
N ASN A 126 -7.31 -0.57 4.08
CA ASN A 126 -6.16 0.24 4.48
C ASN A 126 -5.99 0.39 6.00
N ASN A 127 -6.58 -0.50 6.79
CA ASN A 127 -6.44 -0.52 8.24
C ASN A 127 -5.71 -1.78 8.72
N GLN A 128 -5.33 -1.79 10.00
CA GLN A 128 -4.62 -2.91 10.61
C GLN A 128 -5.53 -4.14 10.69
N PRO A 129 -5.09 -5.30 10.15
CA PRO A 129 -5.90 -6.52 10.15
C PRO A 129 -5.84 -7.29 11.47
N LEU A 130 -4.75 -7.19 12.23
CA LEU A 130 -4.52 -7.93 13.47
C LEU A 130 -4.86 -7.06 14.67
N ALA A 131 -5.80 -7.49 15.52
CA ALA A 131 -6.16 -6.74 16.71
C ALA A 131 -6.64 -7.65 17.85
N PHE A 132 -6.36 -7.19 19.08
CA PHE A 132 -7.07 -7.67 20.25
C PHE A 132 -8.39 -6.90 20.36
N LEU A 133 -9.49 -7.61 20.29
CA LEU A 133 -10.83 -7.07 20.41
C LEU A 133 -11.47 -7.61 21.69
N ALA A 134 -12.07 -6.73 22.49
CA ALA A 134 -12.78 -7.14 23.72
C ALA A 134 -14.00 -8.01 23.39
N SER A 135 -14.57 -7.80 22.21
CA SER A 135 -15.62 -8.66 21.64
C SER A 135 -15.51 -8.70 20.12
N ALA A 136 -16.15 -9.70 19.49
CA ALA A 136 -16.24 -9.79 18.05
C ALA A 136 -16.97 -8.58 17.40
N ASN A 137 -17.59 -7.70 18.16
CA ASN A 137 -18.28 -6.51 17.67
C ASN A 137 -17.43 -5.23 17.73
N GLU A 138 -16.26 -5.28 18.38
CA GLU A 138 -15.37 -4.13 18.44
C GLU A 138 -14.70 -3.88 17.08
N ALA A 139 -14.57 -2.60 16.69
CA ALA A 139 -13.96 -2.23 15.43
C ALA A 139 -12.45 -2.42 15.44
N PHE A 140 -11.88 -2.85 14.31
CA PHE A 140 -10.43 -2.87 14.12
C PHE A 140 -9.83 -1.46 14.19
N PRO A 141 -8.58 -1.32 14.69
CA PRO A 141 -7.89 -0.04 14.74
C PRO A 141 -7.78 0.61 13.37
N VAL A 142 -8.02 1.91 13.31
CA VAL A 142 -7.78 2.73 12.11
C VAL A 142 -6.41 3.39 12.27
N ILE A 143 -5.53 3.16 11.31
CA ILE A 143 -4.20 3.77 11.27
C ILE A 143 -4.30 5.02 10.41
N THR A 144 -4.18 6.20 11.02
CA THR A 144 -4.09 7.45 10.27
C THR A 144 -2.68 7.71 9.78
N ARG A 145 -2.53 8.58 8.78
CA ARG A 145 -1.22 8.95 8.21
C ARG A 145 -0.29 9.54 9.28
N GLU A 146 -0.81 10.36 10.16
CA GLU A 146 -0.10 11.10 11.20
C GLU A 146 0.02 10.33 12.51
N ALA A 147 -0.66 9.18 12.66
CA ALA A 147 -0.64 8.45 13.90
C ALA A 147 0.78 7.97 14.24
N GLU A 148 1.26 8.38 15.40
CA GLU A 148 2.42 7.76 16.00
C GLU A 148 2.06 6.37 16.51
N VAL A 149 3.00 5.43 16.37
CA VAL A 149 2.79 4.06 16.85
C VAL A 149 3.02 4.02 18.35
N ALA A 150 1.95 3.80 19.11
CA ALA A 150 2.04 3.66 20.56
C ALA A 150 2.89 2.44 20.98
N PRO A 151 3.50 2.45 22.15
CA PRO A 151 4.18 1.29 22.70
C PRO A 151 3.24 0.06 22.75
N GLY A 152 3.74 -1.08 22.27
CA GLY A 152 2.97 -2.33 22.20
C GLY A 152 2.00 -2.45 21.02
N GLU A 153 1.83 -1.43 20.21
CA GLU A 153 1.07 -1.50 18.97
C GLU A 153 1.86 -2.18 17.83
N TYR A 154 1.22 -2.35 16.67
CA TYR A 154 1.84 -3.01 15.53
C TYR A 154 3.07 -2.23 15.04
N ARG A 155 4.21 -2.90 14.97
CA ARG A 155 5.48 -2.32 14.51
C ARG A 155 6.13 -3.22 13.50
N SER A 156 6.32 -2.73 12.29
CA SER A 156 7.14 -3.41 11.31
C SER A 156 8.59 -3.56 11.79
N ARG A 157 9.16 -4.72 11.52
CA ARG A 157 10.58 -5.05 11.71
C ARG A 157 11.30 -5.22 10.37
N GLY A 158 10.67 -4.74 9.29
CA GLY A 158 11.17 -4.92 7.94
C GLY A 158 10.81 -6.27 7.37
N TYR A 159 11.68 -6.83 6.55
CA TYR A 159 11.49 -8.12 5.91
C TYR A 159 12.81 -8.84 5.67
N THR A 160 12.73 -10.14 5.48
CA THR A 160 13.81 -10.99 4.97
C THR A 160 13.37 -11.56 3.62
N MET A 161 14.32 -12.01 2.81
CA MET A 161 13.99 -12.65 1.53
C MET A 161 13.95 -14.17 1.71
N ASP A 162 13.00 -14.83 1.07
CA ASP A 162 13.01 -16.30 0.93
C ASP A 162 13.93 -16.74 -0.22
N GLU A 163 14.06 -18.06 -0.42
CA GLU A 163 14.90 -18.64 -1.48
C GLU A 163 14.47 -18.25 -2.90
N SER A 164 13.21 -17.84 -3.09
CA SER A 164 12.68 -17.36 -4.35
C SER A 164 12.87 -15.84 -4.54
N GLY A 165 13.48 -15.15 -3.57
CA GLY A 165 13.63 -13.71 -3.57
C GLY A 165 12.34 -12.96 -3.25
N ARG A 166 11.36 -13.58 -2.58
CA ARG A 166 10.14 -12.95 -2.11
C ARG A 166 10.30 -12.44 -0.68
N PRO A 167 9.72 -11.30 -0.32
CA PRO A 167 9.82 -10.78 1.04
C PRO A 167 8.94 -11.59 2.00
N ILE A 168 9.50 -11.89 3.18
CA ILE A 168 8.77 -12.33 4.37
C ILE A 168 8.76 -11.13 5.31
N PHE A 169 7.62 -10.48 5.45
CA PHE A 169 7.48 -9.30 6.30
C PHE A 169 7.43 -9.70 7.77
N LYS A 170 8.07 -8.92 8.60
CA LYS A 170 8.18 -9.18 10.04
C LYS A 170 7.66 -8.00 10.84
N ALA A 171 6.93 -8.29 11.91
CA ALA A 171 6.41 -7.29 12.81
C ALA A 171 6.34 -7.78 14.25
N THR A 172 6.12 -6.85 15.16
CA THR A 172 5.75 -7.13 16.55
C THR A 172 4.45 -6.45 16.90
N TYR A 173 3.59 -7.11 17.66
CA TYR A 173 2.33 -6.59 18.14
C TYR A 173 2.01 -7.12 19.53
N ARG A 174 2.03 -6.24 20.56
CA ARG A 174 1.74 -6.58 21.97
C ARG A 174 2.49 -7.83 22.47
N GLY A 175 3.78 -7.93 22.12
CA GLY A 175 4.64 -9.05 22.50
C GLY A 175 4.49 -10.31 21.62
N LEU A 176 3.64 -10.27 20.59
CA LEU A 176 3.60 -11.26 19.53
C LEU A 176 4.64 -10.94 18.48
N GLU A 177 5.22 -11.99 17.88
CA GLU A 177 5.94 -11.88 16.62
C GLU A 177 5.02 -12.30 15.49
N VAL A 178 4.98 -11.49 14.42
CA VAL A 178 4.15 -11.70 13.25
C VAL A 178 5.05 -11.83 12.02
N GLU A 179 4.83 -12.86 11.23
CA GLU A 179 5.48 -13.04 9.94
C GLU A 179 4.40 -13.23 8.86
N ASP A 180 4.46 -12.38 7.82
CA ASP A 180 3.59 -12.43 6.66
C ASP A 180 4.39 -12.91 5.46
N ARG A 181 4.01 -14.05 4.89
CA ARG A 181 4.54 -14.59 3.64
C ARG A 181 3.48 -14.52 2.57
N ILE A 182 3.78 -13.79 1.50
CA ILE A 182 2.82 -13.50 0.44
C ILE A 182 3.43 -13.92 -0.89
N TYR A 183 2.72 -14.75 -1.63
CA TYR A 183 3.22 -15.23 -2.92
C TYR A 183 2.10 -15.55 -3.91
N PRO A 184 2.37 -15.37 -5.21
CA PRO A 184 1.46 -15.81 -6.26
C PRO A 184 1.37 -17.33 -6.36
N LYS A 185 0.16 -17.83 -6.58
CA LYS A 185 -0.11 -19.22 -6.91
C LYS A 185 -1.39 -19.32 -7.75
N ASP A 186 -1.32 -20.01 -8.88
CA ASP A 186 -2.48 -20.25 -9.76
C ASP A 186 -3.26 -18.96 -10.12
N ASN A 187 -2.54 -17.89 -10.48
CA ASN A 187 -3.07 -16.56 -10.74
C ASN A 187 -3.82 -15.91 -9.56
N ALA A 188 -3.57 -16.35 -8.35
CA ALA A 188 -4.10 -15.79 -7.11
C ALA A 188 -2.96 -15.39 -6.19
N ILE A 189 -3.26 -14.73 -5.09
CA ILE A 189 -2.31 -14.44 -4.01
C ILE A 189 -2.63 -15.34 -2.82
N VAL A 190 -1.63 -16.10 -2.38
CA VAL A 190 -1.65 -16.79 -1.09
C VAL A 190 -0.98 -15.89 -0.05
N HIS A 191 -1.65 -15.71 1.07
CA HIS A 191 -1.11 -15.02 2.24
C HIS A 191 -1.06 -15.99 3.43
N GLU A 192 0.13 -16.27 3.88
CA GLU A 192 0.40 -17.05 5.09
C GLU A 192 0.78 -16.10 6.21
N VAL A 193 0.06 -16.17 7.32
CA VAL A 193 0.31 -15.37 8.52
C VAL A 193 0.74 -16.30 9.63
N ALA A 194 1.96 -16.12 10.12
CA ALA A 194 2.49 -16.85 11.25
C ALA A 194 2.57 -15.94 12.48
N ILE A 195 1.90 -16.33 13.56
CA ILE A 195 1.92 -15.61 14.83
C ILE A 195 2.58 -16.50 15.87
N LYS A 196 3.71 -16.04 16.39
CA LYS A 196 4.47 -16.72 17.43
C LYS A 196 4.07 -16.18 18.81
N ASN A 197 4.15 -17.05 19.79
CA ASN A 197 3.78 -16.77 21.19
C ASN A 197 2.31 -16.34 21.40
N PRO A 198 1.32 -16.96 20.72
CA PRO A 198 -0.09 -16.63 20.91
C PRO A 198 -0.68 -17.18 22.23
N GLU A 199 0.11 -17.89 23.02
CA GLU A 199 -0.36 -18.56 24.24
C GLU A 199 -0.98 -17.57 25.23
N ASN A 200 -2.17 -17.90 25.72
CA ASN A 200 -2.98 -17.13 26.67
C ASN A 200 -3.48 -15.76 26.18
N LYS A 201 -3.59 -15.56 24.86
CA LYS A 201 -4.08 -14.31 24.28
C LYS A 201 -5.47 -14.47 23.68
N THR A 202 -6.49 -14.50 24.53
CA THR A 202 -7.89 -14.50 24.12
C THR A 202 -8.24 -13.17 23.45
N GLY A 203 -9.18 -13.19 22.50
CA GLY A 203 -9.65 -11.99 21.83
C GLY A 203 -8.76 -11.49 20.69
N LEU A 204 -7.77 -12.27 20.24
CA LEU A 204 -6.98 -11.94 19.07
C LEU A 204 -7.74 -12.35 17.80
N TYR A 205 -7.97 -11.37 16.92
CA TYR A 205 -8.66 -11.55 15.64
C TYR A 205 -7.83 -11.00 14.49
N TYR A 206 -8.04 -11.59 13.32
CA TYR A 206 -7.48 -11.11 12.06
C TYR A 206 -8.60 -10.84 11.07
N LYS A 207 -8.61 -9.65 10.46
CA LYS A 207 -9.52 -9.29 9.39
C LYS A 207 -8.93 -9.74 8.06
N VAL A 208 -9.65 -10.62 7.37
CA VAL A 208 -9.23 -11.22 6.10
C VAL A 208 -9.74 -10.42 4.91
N ALA A 209 -10.95 -9.89 5.02
CA ALA A 209 -11.59 -9.10 3.97
C ALA A 209 -12.58 -8.08 4.55
N GLU A 210 -12.88 -7.08 3.74
CA GLU A 210 -13.86 -6.04 4.02
C GLU A 210 -14.62 -5.72 2.73
N GLY A 211 -15.92 -5.46 2.84
CA GLY A 211 -16.76 -5.10 1.70
C GLY A 211 -18.15 -4.63 2.12
N LYS A 212 -18.95 -4.19 1.15
CA LYS A 212 -20.37 -3.83 1.39
C LYS A 212 -21.21 -5.06 1.67
N ALA A 213 -20.85 -6.18 1.04
CA ALA A 213 -21.52 -7.46 1.23
C ALA A 213 -20.53 -8.60 1.16
N ILE A 214 -20.64 -9.54 2.09
CA ILE A 214 -19.84 -10.77 2.11
C ILE A 214 -20.78 -11.95 2.23
N SER A 215 -20.63 -12.96 1.37
CA SER A 215 -21.43 -14.17 1.41
C SER A 215 -20.56 -15.42 1.27
N LYS A 216 -20.93 -16.48 1.98
CA LYS A 216 -20.27 -17.77 1.84
C LYS A 216 -20.95 -18.59 0.75
N ASN A 217 -20.16 -19.06 -0.21
CA ASN A 217 -20.65 -19.92 -1.31
C ASN A 217 -20.73 -21.41 -0.89
N PRO A 218 -21.53 -22.21 -1.60
CA PRO A 218 -21.60 -23.65 -1.33
C PRO A 218 -20.25 -24.39 -1.45
N ASN A 219 -19.33 -23.89 -2.29
CA ASN A 219 -17.98 -24.44 -2.45
C ASN A 219 -17.00 -24.01 -1.35
N GLY A 220 -17.47 -23.27 -0.34
CA GLY A 220 -16.64 -22.84 0.80
C GLY A 220 -15.86 -21.56 0.61
N TYR A 221 -15.94 -20.92 -0.55
CA TYR A 221 -15.35 -19.58 -0.77
C TYR A 221 -16.26 -18.49 -0.21
N TYR A 222 -15.65 -17.37 0.12
CA TYR A 222 -16.37 -16.13 0.47
C TYR A 222 -16.31 -15.17 -0.72
N THR A 223 -17.46 -14.71 -1.16
CA THR A 223 -17.60 -13.68 -2.20
C THR A 223 -17.66 -12.32 -1.53
N ILE A 224 -16.86 -11.39 -2.02
CA ILE A 224 -16.81 -10.01 -1.56
C ILE A 224 -17.38 -9.10 -2.65
N ASP A 225 -18.30 -8.21 -2.29
CA ASP A 225 -18.89 -7.18 -3.15
C ASP A 225 -19.25 -7.68 -4.55
N ASP A 226 -20.44 -8.20 -4.75
CA ASP A 226 -20.93 -8.64 -6.06
C ASP A 226 -19.84 -9.27 -6.99
N LYS A 227 -19.06 -10.19 -6.42
CA LYS A 227 -17.96 -10.90 -7.10
C LYS A 227 -16.75 -10.06 -7.49
N SER A 228 -16.49 -8.97 -6.78
CA SER A 228 -15.23 -8.21 -6.98
C SER A 228 -14.01 -9.08 -6.73
N TYR A 229 -14.07 -9.93 -5.70
CA TYR A 229 -13.07 -10.97 -5.44
C TYR A 229 -13.61 -12.05 -4.50
N TYR A 230 -12.82 -13.11 -4.36
CA TYR A 230 -13.15 -14.25 -3.52
C TYR A 230 -12.04 -14.51 -2.53
N ILE A 231 -12.43 -14.95 -1.34
CA ILE A 231 -11.50 -15.45 -0.31
C ILE A 231 -11.72 -16.96 -0.13
N LYS A 232 -10.61 -17.71 -0.22
CA LYS A 232 -10.57 -19.09 0.22
C LYS A 232 -9.79 -19.14 1.54
N ILE A 233 -10.44 -19.58 2.61
CA ILE A 233 -9.82 -19.68 3.92
C ILE A 233 -10.37 -20.89 4.65
N SER A 234 -9.49 -21.56 5.41
CA SER A 234 -9.84 -22.67 6.30
C SER A 234 -10.05 -22.17 7.73
N GLY A 235 -10.65 -23.00 8.58
CA GLY A 235 -10.92 -22.66 9.97
C GLY A 235 -12.36 -22.20 10.19
N ALA A 236 -12.57 -21.31 11.14
CA ALA A 236 -13.89 -20.81 11.54
C ALA A 236 -14.02 -19.28 11.33
N PRO A 237 -13.94 -18.79 10.08
CA PRO A 237 -14.12 -17.37 9.83
C PRO A 237 -15.57 -16.96 10.08
N GLN A 238 -15.76 -15.72 10.49
CA GLN A 238 -17.05 -15.11 10.83
C GLN A 238 -17.26 -13.88 9.97
N ILE A 239 -18.48 -13.73 9.48
CA ILE A 239 -18.92 -12.47 8.84
C ILE A 239 -19.59 -11.62 9.91
N ARG A 240 -19.18 -10.36 10.01
CA ARG A 240 -19.77 -9.39 10.94
C ARG A 240 -19.97 -8.03 10.27
N GLU A 241 -20.78 -7.20 10.88
CA GLU A 241 -20.89 -5.79 10.51
C GLU A 241 -20.06 -4.91 11.44
N SER A 242 -19.37 -3.95 10.86
CA SER A 242 -18.56 -2.96 11.58
C SER A 242 -18.50 -1.66 10.80
N LYS A 243 -18.90 -0.55 11.43
CA LYS A 243 -18.85 0.80 10.82
C LYS A 243 -19.49 0.91 9.43
N GLY A 244 -20.58 0.18 9.18
CA GLY A 244 -21.33 0.23 7.92
C GLY A 244 -20.75 -0.60 6.78
N VAL A 245 -19.79 -1.47 7.06
CA VAL A 245 -19.25 -2.47 6.14
C VAL A 245 -19.30 -3.86 6.77
N GLN A 246 -19.29 -4.88 5.94
CA GLN A 246 -19.10 -6.25 6.39
C GLN A 246 -17.61 -6.59 6.42
N GLU A 247 -17.20 -7.33 7.42
CA GLU A 247 -15.84 -7.82 7.59
C GLU A 247 -15.84 -9.35 7.72
N LEU A 248 -14.91 -10.01 7.04
CA LEU A 248 -14.59 -11.41 7.25
C LEU A 248 -13.43 -11.48 8.24
N ILE A 249 -13.68 -11.99 9.43
CA ILE A 249 -12.70 -12.10 10.50
C ILE A 249 -12.47 -13.55 10.91
N ILE A 250 -11.29 -13.86 11.45
CA ILE A 250 -10.96 -15.15 12.02
C ILE A 250 -10.36 -14.97 13.41
N PRO A 251 -10.78 -15.75 14.42
CA PRO A 251 -10.08 -15.81 15.68
C PRO A 251 -8.71 -16.47 15.47
N VAL A 252 -7.66 -15.89 16.04
CA VAL A 252 -6.28 -16.30 15.83
C VAL A 252 -5.74 -17.01 17.05
N SER A 253 -5.28 -18.26 16.84
CA SER A 253 -4.60 -19.07 17.86
C SER A 253 -3.21 -19.54 17.43
N GLY A 254 -2.71 -19.06 16.29
CA GLY A 254 -1.44 -19.46 15.71
C GLY A 254 -1.36 -19.05 14.24
N SER A 255 -0.71 -19.90 13.44
CA SER A 255 -0.55 -19.66 12.00
C SER A 255 -1.82 -20.02 11.23
N PHE A 256 -2.12 -19.27 10.19
CA PHE A 256 -3.20 -19.54 9.24
C PHE A 256 -2.83 -19.04 7.86
N SER A 257 -3.60 -19.41 6.85
CA SER A 257 -3.42 -18.92 5.49
C SER A 257 -4.76 -18.69 4.81
N TYR A 258 -4.77 -17.81 3.85
CA TYR A 258 -5.90 -17.56 2.96
C TYR A 258 -5.43 -17.20 1.55
N THR A 259 -6.33 -17.37 0.59
CA THR A 259 -6.07 -17.03 -0.82
C THR A 259 -7.03 -15.96 -1.29
N ILE A 260 -6.50 -14.95 -1.95
CA ILE A 260 -7.24 -13.86 -2.61
C ILE A 260 -7.31 -14.21 -4.10
N ILE A 261 -8.53 -14.31 -4.63
CA ILE A 261 -8.82 -14.70 -6.02
C ILE A 261 -9.69 -13.59 -6.62
N TRP A 262 -9.25 -12.99 -7.75
CA TRP A 262 -10.00 -11.89 -8.40
C TRP A 262 -9.98 -12.01 -9.92
#